data_d373860ff44e1f835a517b1063112e6e
#
_entry.id   d373860ff44e1f835a517b1063112e6e
#
_cell.length_a   1.000
_cell.length_b   1.000
_cell.length_c   1.000
_cell.angle_alpha   90.00
_cell.angle_beta   90.00
_cell.angle_gamma   90.00
#
_symmetry.space_group_name_H-M   'P 1'
#
loop_
_entity.id
_entity.type
_entity.pdbx_description
1 polymer ?
#
loop_
_entity_poly.entity_id
_entity_poly.type
_entity_poly.pdbx_seq_one_letter_code
_entity_poly.pdbx_strand_id
1 'polypeptide(L)'
;ITEIFFSIIGVLLGYAITGMTIATIMLLVGIVGLAGIVIKNGILIIEFTDELRGRGMRTREAAIQAGKIRIIPVMLTALATILGLLPLAIGFNIDFAGLFNDFNPHIFFGGDSVVFWGPLSWTIIFGLIFAFFLTLVMVPSMYLIAERLRRPMERFYGTRFIALLGFTGPLFFIFVLIMYGVRRLQGKKVWVGKLKEAAKTEEKES
;
A
#
# COMPACT_ATOMS: atom_id res chain seq x y z
N ILE A 1 1.40 -0.72 -5.19
CA ILE A 1 0.92 0.49 -5.90
C ILE A 1 -0.49 0.89 -5.43
N THR A 2 -1.45 -0.02 -5.39
CA THR A 2 -2.82 0.24 -4.92
C THR A 2 -2.84 0.84 -3.51
N GLU A 3 -1.97 0.39 -2.64
CA GLU A 3 -1.81 0.84 -1.26
C GLU A 3 -1.44 2.34 -1.16
N ILE A 4 -0.63 2.84 -2.10
CA ILE A 4 -0.27 4.26 -2.18
C ILE A 4 -1.50 5.12 -2.48
N PHE A 5 -2.33 4.72 -3.44
CA PHE A 5 -3.56 5.46 -3.75
C PHE A 5 -4.48 5.57 -2.55
N PHE A 6 -4.64 4.49 -1.79
CA PHE A 6 -5.46 4.53 -0.59
C PHE A 6 -4.83 5.35 0.54
N SER A 7 -3.50 5.35 0.67
CA SER A 7 -2.84 6.19 1.68
C SER A 7 -2.98 7.69 1.36
N ILE A 8 -2.99 8.07 0.08
CA ILE A 8 -3.29 9.46 -0.34
C ILE A 8 -4.72 9.84 0.06
N ILE A 9 -5.69 8.95 -0.12
CA ILE A 9 -7.07 9.19 0.34
C ILE A 9 -7.08 9.40 1.86
N GLY A 10 -6.31 8.61 2.61
CA GLY A 10 -6.16 8.76 4.05
C GLY A 10 -5.57 10.11 4.46
N VAL A 11 -4.58 10.61 3.73
CA VAL A 11 -4.01 11.95 3.94
C VAL A 11 -5.07 13.03 3.73
N LEU A 12 -5.77 13.00 2.61
CA LEU A 12 -6.81 13.99 2.28
C LEU A 12 -7.94 13.95 3.31
N LEU A 13 -8.33 12.76 3.75
CA LEU A 13 -9.34 12.58 4.80
C LEU A 13 -8.86 13.16 6.14
N GLY A 14 -7.59 12.97 6.50
CA GLY A 14 -6.99 13.56 7.69
C GLY A 14 -7.06 15.10 7.68
N TYR A 15 -6.69 15.72 6.56
CA TYR A 15 -6.81 17.18 6.38
C TYR A 15 -8.26 17.64 6.40
N ALA A 16 -9.19 16.90 5.80
CA ALA A 16 -10.61 17.24 5.80
C ALA A 16 -11.22 17.20 7.21
N ILE A 17 -10.84 16.22 8.04
CA ILE A 17 -11.35 16.10 9.42
C ILE A 17 -10.76 17.19 10.31
N THR A 18 -9.48 17.52 10.17
CA THR A 18 -8.81 18.52 11.02
C THR A 18 -9.03 19.96 10.57
N GLY A 19 -9.50 20.18 9.33
CA GLY A 19 -9.71 21.51 8.78
C GLY A 19 -8.42 22.34 8.61
N MET A 20 -7.26 21.68 8.61
CA MET A 20 -5.97 22.35 8.45
C MET A 20 -5.75 22.87 7.02
N THR A 21 -5.04 23.98 6.90
CA THR A 21 -4.66 24.55 5.60
C THR A 21 -3.67 23.66 4.88
N ILE A 22 -3.93 23.39 3.61
CA ILE A 22 -3.09 22.51 2.78
C ILE A 22 -1.95 23.31 2.17
N ALA A 23 -0.73 23.07 2.61
CA ALA A 23 0.48 23.53 1.95
C ALA A 23 0.86 22.56 0.82
N THR A 24 0.47 22.85 -0.42
CA THR A 24 0.54 21.95 -1.57
C THR A 24 1.94 21.34 -1.78
N ILE A 25 3.00 22.15 -1.68
CA ILE A 25 4.37 21.68 -1.90
C ILE A 25 4.77 20.66 -0.83
N MET A 26 4.52 20.99 0.46
CA MET A 26 4.87 20.10 1.57
C MET A 26 4.00 18.85 1.60
N LEU A 27 2.73 18.95 1.20
CA LEU A 27 1.85 17.81 1.01
C LEU A 27 2.43 16.83 -0.02
N LEU A 28 2.85 17.31 -1.19
CA LEU A 28 3.42 16.45 -2.24
C LEU A 28 4.70 15.76 -1.78
N VAL A 29 5.61 16.50 -1.12
CA VAL A 29 6.84 15.91 -0.54
C VAL A 29 6.48 14.86 0.52
N GLY A 30 5.51 15.15 1.38
CA GLY A 30 5.01 14.21 2.39
C GLY A 30 4.43 12.93 1.79
N ILE A 31 3.66 13.04 0.70
CA ILE A 31 3.11 11.88 -0.02
C ILE A 31 4.23 11.01 -0.60
N VAL A 32 5.29 11.59 -1.16
CA VAL A 32 6.44 10.83 -1.68
C VAL A 32 7.14 10.07 -0.56
N GLY A 33 7.40 10.74 0.58
CA GLY A 33 7.97 10.10 1.76
C GLY A 33 7.09 8.97 2.31
N LEU A 34 5.79 9.22 2.42
CA LEU A 34 4.79 8.25 2.85
C LEU A 34 4.77 7.02 1.93
N ALA A 35 4.81 7.23 0.61
CA ALA A 35 4.81 6.14 -0.37
C ALA A 35 5.99 5.19 -0.13
N GLY A 36 7.19 5.70 0.15
CA GLY A 36 8.35 4.88 0.47
C GLY A 36 8.16 3.98 1.69
N ILE A 37 7.56 4.51 2.76
CA ILE A 37 7.29 3.75 4.00
C ILE A 37 6.22 2.67 3.75
N VAL A 38 5.14 3.03 3.06
CA VAL A 38 4.02 2.14 2.79
C VAL A 38 4.44 0.99 1.88
N ILE A 39 5.17 1.27 0.80
CA ILE A 39 5.68 0.24 -0.12
C ILE A 39 6.57 -0.75 0.62
N LYS A 40 7.49 -0.27 1.43
CA LYS A 40 8.39 -1.13 2.22
C LYS A 40 7.60 -2.10 3.10
N ASN A 41 6.57 -1.62 3.80
CA ASN A 41 5.74 -2.46 4.65
C ASN A 41 4.95 -3.50 3.85
N GLY A 42 4.38 -3.12 2.71
CA GLY A 42 3.68 -4.02 1.81
C GLY A 42 4.57 -5.13 1.24
N ILE A 43 5.78 -4.78 0.79
CA ILE A 43 6.75 -5.75 0.26
C ILE A 43 7.12 -6.79 1.32
N LEU A 44 7.40 -6.37 2.56
CA LEU A 44 7.76 -7.27 3.65
C LEU A 44 6.67 -8.30 3.97
N ILE A 45 5.40 -7.93 3.87
CA ILE A 45 4.28 -8.87 4.08
C ILE A 45 4.21 -9.88 2.93
N ILE A 46 4.37 -9.42 1.69
CA ILE A 46 4.33 -10.28 0.50
C ILE A 46 5.48 -11.28 0.51
N GLU A 47 6.70 -10.81 0.75
CA GLU A 47 7.91 -11.63 0.82
C GLU A 47 7.78 -12.72 1.88
N PHE A 48 7.31 -12.36 3.06
CA PHE A 48 7.09 -13.34 4.13
C PHE A 48 5.95 -14.33 3.80
N THR A 49 4.92 -13.89 3.08
CA THR A 49 3.87 -14.79 2.58
C THR A 49 4.44 -15.81 1.60
N ASP A 50 5.32 -15.38 0.69
CA ASP A 50 5.97 -16.26 -0.29
C ASP A 50 6.95 -17.24 0.40
N GLU A 51 7.64 -16.80 1.44
CA GLU A 51 8.48 -17.67 2.26
C GLU A 51 7.67 -18.80 2.93
N LEU A 52 6.54 -18.46 3.55
CA LEU A 52 5.65 -19.45 4.16
C LEU A 52 5.06 -20.43 3.14
N ARG A 53 4.78 -19.96 1.93
CA ARG A 53 4.37 -20.83 0.81
C ARG A 53 5.49 -21.78 0.38
N GLY A 54 6.73 -21.28 0.34
CA GLY A 54 7.91 -22.12 0.07
C GLY A 54 8.10 -23.24 1.09
N ARG A 55 7.63 -23.04 2.33
CA ARG A 55 7.60 -24.07 3.39
C ARG A 55 6.42 -25.05 3.28
N GLY A 56 5.61 -24.97 2.22
CA GLY A 56 4.50 -25.90 1.94
C GLY A 56 3.13 -25.46 2.48
N MET A 57 2.99 -24.25 3.02
CA MET A 57 1.69 -23.74 3.47
C MET A 57 0.76 -23.42 2.30
N ARG A 58 -0.54 -23.61 2.50
CA ARG A 58 -1.55 -23.17 1.53
C ARG A 58 -1.54 -21.64 1.41
N THR A 59 -1.75 -21.13 0.20
CA THR A 59 -1.70 -19.68 -0.10
C THR A 59 -2.53 -18.83 0.86
N ARG A 60 -3.75 -19.29 1.19
CA ARG A 60 -4.63 -18.55 2.11
C ARG A 60 -4.12 -18.55 3.55
N GLU A 61 -3.63 -19.68 4.02
CA GLU A 61 -3.07 -19.83 5.37
C GLU A 61 -1.78 -19.03 5.52
N ALA A 62 -0.91 -19.09 4.52
CA ALA A 62 0.33 -18.32 4.46
C ALA A 62 0.07 -16.81 4.52
N ALA A 63 -0.90 -16.29 3.75
CA ALA A 63 -1.25 -14.87 3.76
C ALA A 63 -1.82 -14.42 5.12
N ILE A 64 -2.67 -15.22 5.76
CA ILE A 64 -3.23 -14.92 7.09
C ILE A 64 -2.12 -14.97 8.15
N GLN A 65 -1.26 -15.99 8.10
CA GLN A 65 -0.17 -16.14 9.05
C GLN A 65 0.87 -15.03 8.91
N ALA A 66 1.21 -14.63 7.67
CA ALA A 66 2.08 -13.50 7.41
C ALA A 66 1.52 -12.20 8.00
N GLY A 67 0.24 -11.92 7.80
CA GLY A 67 -0.42 -10.76 8.41
C GLY A 67 -0.33 -10.78 9.93
N LYS A 68 -0.63 -11.92 10.58
CA LYS A 68 -0.57 -12.06 12.04
C LYS A 68 0.84 -11.84 12.61
N ILE A 69 1.87 -12.38 11.98
CA ILE A 69 3.26 -12.27 12.48
C ILE A 69 3.81 -10.87 12.23
N ARG A 70 3.46 -10.24 11.09
CA ARG A 70 4.00 -8.94 10.69
C ARG A 70 3.26 -7.74 11.28
N ILE A 71 2.10 -7.93 11.93
CA ILE A 71 1.35 -6.83 12.54
C ILE A 71 2.19 -6.07 13.59
N ILE A 72 2.91 -6.77 14.45
CA ILE A 72 3.69 -6.16 15.53
C ILE A 72 4.84 -5.30 14.98
N PRO A 73 5.74 -5.80 14.10
CA PRO A 73 6.79 -4.98 13.51
C PRO A 73 6.25 -3.78 12.71
N VAL A 74 5.19 -3.95 11.94
CA VAL A 74 4.58 -2.86 11.14
C VAL A 74 3.97 -1.80 12.06
N MET A 75 3.28 -2.21 13.12
CA MET A 75 2.73 -1.30 14.13
C MET A 75 3.83 -0.54 14.86
N LEU A 76 4.92 -1.23 15.24
CA LEU A 76 6.03 -0.61 15.96
C LEU A 76 6.71 0.46 15.09
N THR A 77 6.98 0.16 13.81
CA THR A 77 7.58 1.14 12.89
C THR A 77 6.65 2.33 12.62
N ALA A 78 5.36 2.10 12.48
CA ALA A 78 4.38 3.17 12.31
C ALA A 78 4.32 4.07 13.56
N LEU A 79 4.20 3.49 14.75
CA LEU A 79 4.19 4.24 16.01
C LEU A 79 5.49 5.02 16.23
N ALA A 80 6.65 4.38 15.99
CA ALA A 80 7.94 5.04 16.15
C ALA A 80 8.07 6.25 15.20
N THR A 81 7.61 6.13 13.96
CA THR A 81 7.62 7.24 13.01
C THR A 81 6.67 8.36 13.43
N ILE A 82 5.46 8.02 13.86
CA ILE A 82 4.47 9.01 14.34
C ILE A 82 5.03 9.75 15.56
N LEU A 83 5.53 9.04 16.56
CA LEU A 83 6.11 9.63 17.75
C LEU A 83 7.34 10.50 17.44
N GLY A 84 8.17 10.10 16.47
CA GLY A 84 9.33 10.87 16.02
C GLY A 84 8.95 12.16 15.30
N LEU A 85 7.84 12.17 14.54
CA LEU A 85 7.35 13.35 13.83
C LEU A 85 6.43 14.24 14.69
N LEU A 86 5.91 13.71 15.79
CA LEU A 86 4.96 14.43 16.65
C LEU A 86 5.50 15.76 17.18
N PRO A 87 6.74 15.86 17.70
CA PRO A 87 7.30 17.12 18.14
C PRO A 87 7.32 18.18 17.03
N LEU A 88 7.70 17.77 15.82
CA LEU A 88 7.75 18.66 14.66
C LEU A 88 6.34 19.06 14.20
N ALA A 89 5.38 18.14 14.25
CA ALA A 89 3.98 18.39 13.89
C ALA A 89 3.29 19.36 14.84
N ILE A 90 3.58 19.27 16.17
CA ILE A 90 3.03 20.16 17.21
C ILE A 90 3.78 21.51 17.24
N GLY A 91 5.01 21.53 16.68
CA GLY A 91 5.83 22.74 16.70
C GLY A 91 6.64 22.92 17.97
N PHE A 92 7.02 21.80 18.60
CA PHE A 92 7.88 21.82 19.80
C PHE A 92 9.32 22.17 19.42
N ASN A 93 9.81 23.30 19.94
CA ASN A 93 11.15 23.80 19.69
C ASN A 93 11.89 24.04 21.01
N ILE A 94 13.20 23.74 20.99
CA ILE A 94 14.12 23.99 22.10
C ILE A 94 15.22 24.91 21.59
N ASP A 95 15.48 26.01 22.28
CA ASP A 95 16.61 26.89 21.99
C ASP A 95 17.90 26.30 22.57
N PHE A 96 18.63 25.55 21.72
CA PHE A 96 19.93 24.99 22.10
C PHE A 96 21.01 26.05 22.33
N ALA A 97 20.92 27.22 21.67
CA ALA A 97 21.90 28.28 21.86
C ALA A 97 21.74 28.91 23.26
N GLY A 98 20.50 29.18 23.69
CA GLY A 98 20.23 29.63 25.06
C GLY A 98 20.55 28.59 26.12
N LEU A 99 20.35 27.30 25.79
CA LEU A 99 20.73 26.21 26.70
C LEU A 99 22.24 26.16 26.96
N PHE A 100 23.08 26.35 25.93
CA PHE A 100 24.53 26.30 26.08
C PHE A 100 25.14 27.58 26.65
N ASN A 101 24.53 28.75 26.38
CA ASN A 101 25.03 30.04 26.84
C ASN A 101 24.54 30.42 28.25
N ASP A 102 23.28 30.20 28.54
CA ASP A 102 22.62 30.70 29.76
C ASP A 102 22.08 29.57 30.65
N PHE A 103 22.37 28.31 30.34
CA PHE A 103 21.81 27.11 31.00
C PHE A 103 20.28 27.14 31.16
N ASN A 104 19.59 27.90 30.28
CA ASN A 104 18.14 28.07 30.34
C ASN A 104 17.52 27.58 29.01
N PRO A 105 16.91 26.38 29.00
CA PRO A 105 16.26 25.90 27.80
C PRO A 105 14.94 26.65 27.58
N HIS A 106 14.94 27.65 26.72
CA HIS A 106 13.69 28.26 26.27
C HIS A 106 12.92 27.26 25.41
N ILE A 107 11.89 26.66 26.00
CA ILE A 107 10.95 25.79 25.30
C ILE A 107 9.84 26.66 24.75
N PHE A 108 9.65 26.68 23.44
CA PHE A 108 8.60 27.42 22.79
C PHE A 108 7.89 26.59 21.72
N PHE A 109 6.65 26.93 21.42
CA PHE A 109 5.86 26.30 20.38
C PHE A 109 5.75 27.24 19.19
N GLY A 110 5.94 26.71 17.96
CA GLY A 110 5.88 27.47 16.73
C GLY A 110 7.25 27.90 16.21
N GLY A 111 7.29 28.86 15.31
CA GLY A 111 8.49 29.34 14.61
C GLY A 111 8.48 28.98 13.12
N ASP A 112 9.38 29.60 12.36
CA ASP A 112 9.44 29.48 10.89
C ASP A 112 9.65 28.02 10.43
N SER A 113 10.43 27.24 11.18
CA SER A 113 10.63 25.81 10.91
C SER A 113 9.35 25.00 10.95
N VAL A 114 8.43 25.33 11.87
CA VAL A 114 7.17 24.60 12.03
C VAL A 114 6.18 24.96 10.93
N VAL A 115 6.14 26.23 10.52
CA VAL A 115 5.31 26.67 9.40
C VAL A 115 5.69 25.93 8.12
N PHE A 116 6.98 25.65 7.95
CA PHE A 116 7.50 24.97 6.78
C PHE A 116 7.37 23.45 6.87
N TRP A 117 7.84 22.82 7.96
CA TRP A 117 7.89 21.36 8.09
C TRP A 117 6.66 20.72 8.73
N GLY A 118 5.84 21.50 9.45
CA GLY A 118 4.63 21.02 10.11
C GLY A 118 3.64 20.33 9.17
N PRO A 119 3.27 20.95 8.03
CA PRO A 119 2.36 20.32 7.06
C PRO A 119 2.88 18.99 6.51
N LEU A 120 4.21 18.87 6.30
CA LEU A 120 4.84 17.61 5.88
C LEU A 120 4.65 16.53 6.95
N SER A 121 4.92 16.88 8.21
CA SER A 121 4.79 15.94 9.33
C SER A 121 3.36 15.46 9.52
N TRP A 122 2.39 16.36 9.46
CA TRP A 122 0.97 15.99 9.52
C TRP A 122 0.54 15.12 8.35
N THR A 123 1.04 15.38 7.14
CA THR A 123 0.78 14.55 5.96
C THR A 123 1.22 13.11 6.19
N ILE A 124 2.45 12.92 6.69
CA ILE A 124 2.99 11.59 6.96
C ILE A 124 2.21 10.90 8.09
N ILE A 125 1.89 11.62 9.17
CA ILE A 125 1.14 11.06 10.32
C ILE A 125 -0.24 10.57 9.88
N PHE A 126 -1.04 11.40 9.20
CA PHE A 126 -2.38 11.01 8.73
C PHE A 126 -2.32 9.85 7.74
N GLY A 127 -1.40 9.96 6.76
CA GLY A 127 -1.21 8.90 5.78
C GLY A 127 -0.77 7.58 6.41
N LEU A 128 0.12 7.62 7.41
CA LEU A 128 0.66 6.43 8.05
C LEU A 128 -0.37 5.74 8.95
N ILE A 129 -1.18 6.50 9.70
CA ILE A 129 -2.28 5.95 10.50
C ILE A 129 -3.25 5.20 9.57
N PHE A 130 -3.66 5.83 8.48
CA PHE A 130 -4.61 5.23 7.56
C PHE A 130 -3.99 4.04 6.81
N ALA A 131 -2.74 4.19 6.33
CA ALA A 131 -2.01 3.14 5.65
C ALA A 131 -1.81 1.91 6.54
N PHE A 132 -1.54 2.08 7.84
CA PHE A 132 -1.37 0.97 8.75
C PHE A 132 -2.59 0.02 8.77
N PHE A 133 -3.80 0.57 8.94
CA PHE A 133 -5.02 -0.24 8.90
C PHE A 133 -5.25 -0.88 7.54
N LEU A 134 -5.00 -0.13 6.47
CA LEU A 134 -5.16 -0.64 5.11
C LEU A 134 -4.17 -1.73 4.76
N THR A 135 -2.89 -1.58 5.10
CA THR A 135 -1.85 -2.56 4.81
C THR A 135 -2.20 -3.93 5.37
N LEU A 136 -2.71 -3.97 6.60
CA LEU A 136 -3.07 -5.22 7.26
C LEU A 136 -4.24 -5.97 6.58
N VAL A 137 -5.18 -5.25 6.00
CA VAL A 137 -6.37 -5.82 5.35
C VAL A 137 -6.17 -5.96 3.84
N MET A 138 -5.64 -4.91 3.20
CA MET A 138 -5.53 -4.84 1.74
C MET A 138 -4.44 -5.75 1.19
N VAL A 139 -3.25 -5.82 1.82
CA VAL A 139 -2.12 -6.60 1.28
C VAL A 139 -2.45 -8.08 1.22
N PRO A 140 -2.91 -8.76 2.29
CA PRO A 140 -3.31 -10.16 2.22
C PRO A 140 -4.46 -10.40 1.23
N SER A 141 -5.43 -9.50 1.19
CA SER A 141 -6.59 -9.62 0.30
C SER A 141 -6.20 -9.49 -1.17
N MET A 142 -5.40 -8.48 -1.51
CA MET A 142 -4.90 -8.26 -2.87
C MET A 142 -3.95 -9.38 -3.32
N TYR A 143 -3.14 -9.90 -2.42
CA TYR A 143 -2.30 -11.07 -2.69
C TYR A 143 -3.14 -12.29 -3.09
N LEU A 144 -4.22 -12.58 -2.36
CA LEU A 144 -5.12 -13.68 -2.68
C LEU A 144 -5.87 -13.47 -4.01
N ILE A 145 -6.27 -12.25 -4.30
CA ILE A 145 -6.90 -11.89 -5.58
C ILE A 145 -5.91 -12.06 -6.73
N ALA A 146 -4.69 -11.54 -6.58
CA ALA A 146 -3.63 -11.66 -7.59
C ALA A 146 -3.31 -13.12 -7.89
N GLU A 147 -3.20 -13.97 -6.87
CA GLU A 147 -2.95 -15.42 -7.05
C GLU A 147 -4.12 -16.15 -7.73
N ARG A 148 -5.36 -15.76 -7.43
CA ARG A 148 -6.53 -16.31 -8.13
C ARG A 148 -6.59 -15.92 -9.60
N LEU A 149 -6.17 -14.70 -9.93
CA LEU A 149 -6.11 -14.20 -11.31
C LEU A 149 -4.93 -14.78 -12.08
N ARG A 150 -3.82 -15.05 -11.41
CA ARG A 150 -2.61 -15.61 -12.01
C ARG A 150 -2.84 -16.97 -12.62
N ARG A 151 -3.53 -17.88 -11.91
CA ARG A 151 -3.76 -19.27 -12.34
C ARG A 151 -4.46 -19.41 -13.71
N PRO A 152 -5.59 -18.72 -13.97
CA PRO A 152 -6.23 -18.77 -15.28
C PRO A 152 -5.42 -18.05 -16.37
N MET A 153 -4.64 -17.01 -16.02
CA MET A 153 -3.84 -16.25 -16.99
C MET A 153 -2.61 -17.04 -17.45
N GLU A 154 -1.95 -17.78 -16.57
CA GLU A 154 -0.83 -18.67 -16.92
C GLU A 154 -1.22 -19.74 -17.94
N ARG A 155 -2.45 -20.24 -17.89
CA ARG A 155 -2.99 -21.19 -18.86
C ARG A 155 -3.26 -20.59 -20.24
N PHE A 156 -3.53 -19.29 -20.34
CA PHE A 156 -3.92 -18.63 -21.59
C PHE A 156 -2.79 -17.89 -22.32
N TYR A 157 -1.80 -17.33 -21.61
CA TYR A 157 -0.83 -16.40 -22.20
C TYR A 157 0.64 -16.82 -22.04
N GLY A 158 0.93 -17.86 -21.29
CA GLY A 158 2.30 -18.27 -21.00
C GLY A 158 3.04 -17.31 -20.04
N THR A 159 4.05 -17.83 -19.36
CA THR A 159 4.72 -17.16 -18.22
C THR A 159 5.44 -15.86 -18.59
N ARG A 160 5.91 -15.70 -19.83
CA ARG A 160 6.67 -14.51 -20.28
C ARG A 160 5.80 -13.27 -20.46
N PHE A 161 4.56 -13.44 -20.89
CA PHE A 161 3.64 -12.32 -21.12
C PHE A 161 3.12 -11.72 -19.80
N ILE A 162 2.98 -12.55 -18.78
CA ILE A 162 2.54 -12.13 -17.42
C ILE A 162 3.60 -11.31 -16.71
N ALA A 163 4.90 -11.63 -16.90
CA ALA A 163 5.99 -10.84 -16.33
C ALA A 163 6.05 -9.41 -16.93
N LEU A 164 5.74 -9.29 -18.21
CA LEU A 164 5.71 -7.99 -18.93
C LEU A 164 4.49 -7.15 -18.50
N LEU A 165 3.36 -7.79 -18.19
CA LEU A 165 2.14 -7.16 -17.69
C LEU A 165 2.21 -6.78 -16.21
N GLY A 166 3.01 -7.45 -15.40
CA GLY A 166 3.26 -7.10 -14.00
C GLY A 166 3.93 -5.73 -13.85
N PHE A 167 4.68 -5.28 -14.85
CA PHE A 167 5.32 -3.98 -14.87
C PHE A 167 4.34 -2.81 -15.16
N THR A 168 3.21 -3.10 -15.81
CA THR A 168 2.16 -2.10 -16.16
C THR A 168 0.94 -2.14 -15.23
N GLY A 169 1.07 -2.67 -14.03
CA GLY A 169 0.05 -3.04 -13.04
C GLY A 169 -1.27 -2.25 -12.98
N PRO A 170 -1.32 -0.94 -12.76
CA PRO A 170 -2.61 -0.23 -12.63
C PRO A 170 -3.33 -0.01 -13.96
N LEU A 171 -2.60 0.25 -15.06
CA LEU A 171 -3.17 0.44 -16.39
C LEU A 171 -3.78 -0.87 -16.93
N PHE A 172 -3.17 -2.01 -16.60
CA PHE A 172 -3.68 -3.31 -16.99
C PHE A 172 -4.97 -3.70 -16.27
N PHE A 173 -5.09 -3.34 -14.99
CA PHE A 173 -6.34 -3.59 -14.24
C PHE A 173 -7.52 -2.82 -14.85
N ILE A 174 -7.29 -1.57 -15.23
CA ILE A 174 -8.28 -0.73 -15.95
C ILE A 174 -8.60 -1.33 -17.31
N PHE A 175 -7.58 -1.78 -18.07
CA PHE A 175 -7.77 -2.39 -19.39
C PHE A 175 -8.54 -3.72 -19.30
N VAL A 176 -8.25 -4.59 -18.33
CA VAL A 176 -8.98 -5.84 -18.09
C VAL A 176 -10.43 -5.56 -17.69
N LEU A 177 -10.66 -4.54 -16.86
CA LEU A 177 -12.00 -4.14 -16.42
C LEU A 177 -12.83 -3.58 -17.58
N ILE A 178 -12.20 -2.79 -18.46
CA ILE A 178 -12.83 -2.28 -19.68
C ILE A 178 -13.14 -3.43 -20.66
N MET A 179 -12.18 -4.33 -20.90
CA MET A 179 -12.37 -5.50 -21.77
C MET A 179 -13.43 -6.44 -21.23
N TYR A 180 -13.49 -6.65 -19.91
CA TYR A 180 -14.55 -7.45 -19.29
C TYR A 180 -15.93 -6.79 -19.43
N GLY A 181 -16.00 -5.47 -19.24
CA GLY A 181 -17.21 -4.68 -19.45
C GLY A 181 -17.71 -4.72 -20.90
N VAL A 182 -16.81 -4.51 -21.87
CA VAL A 182 -17.12 -4.56 -23.30
C VAL A 182 -17.56 -5.95 -23.75
N ARG A 183 -16.92 -7.03 -23.25
CA ARG A 183 -17.33 -8.41 -23.53
C ARG A 183 -18.68 -8.77 -22.92
N ARG A 184 -19.01 -8.23 -21.76
CA ARG A 184 -20.33 -8.42 -21.13
C ARG A 184 -21.44 -7.73 -21.92
N LEU A 185 -21.15 -6.58 -22.52
CA LEU A 185 -22.08 -5.85 -23.39
C LEU A 185 -22.26 -6.52 -24.76
N GLN A 186 -21.25 -7.23 -25.27
CA GLN A 186 -21.32 -7.97 -26.55
C GLN A 186 -21.99 -9.35 -26.46
N GLY A 187 -22.47 -9.76 -25.29
CA GLY A 187 -23.30 -10.96 -25.12
C GLY A 187 -22.64 -12.31 -25.46
N LYS A 188 -21.31 -12.34 -25.71
CA LYS A 188 -20.60 -13.57 -26.10
C LYS A 188 -20.22 -14.41 -24.86
N LYS A 189 -21.02 -15.44 -24.61
CA LYS A 189 -20.71 -16.58 -23.72
C LYS A 189 -19.56 -17.43 -24.29
N VAL A 190 -18.36 -16.89 -24.43
CA VAL A 190 -17.25 -17.60 -25.10
C VAL A 190 -16.42 -18.44 -24.12
N TRP A 191 -16.59 -18.27 -22.82
CA TRP A 191 -15.66 -18.85 -21.84
C TRP A 191 -15.98 -20.28 -21.40
N VAL A 192 -17.24 -20.64 -21.32
CA VAL A 192 -17.64 -21.98 -20.83
C VAL A 192 -17.60 -23.03 -21.95
N GLY A 193 -17.81 -22.61 -23.21
CA GLY A 193 -17.81 -23.51 -24.37
C GLY A 193 -16.41 -24.09 -24.67
N LYS A 194 -15.38 -23.24 -24.73
CA LYS A 194 -14.01 -23.68 -25.06
C LYS A 194 -13.35 -24.58 -24.01
N LEU A 195 -13.68 -24.38 -22.73
CA LEU A 195 -13.18 -25.27 -21.68
C LEU A 195 -13.83 -26.67 -21.73
N LYS A 196 -15.10 -26.74 -22.15
CA LYS A 196 -15.77 -28.04 -22.34
C LYS A 196 -15.29 -28.77 -23.60
N GLU A 197 -14.94 -28.04 -24.65
CA GLU A 197 -14.35 -28.65 -25.85
C GLU A 197 -12.93 -29.15 -25.62
N ALA A 198 -12.09 -28.39 -24.92
CA ALA A 198 -10.73 -28.84 -24.58
C ALA A 198 -10.73 -30.08 -23.66
N ALA A 199 -11.60 -30.09 -22.64
CA ALA A 199 -11.75 -31.27 -21.77
C ALA A 199 -12.27 -32.52 -22.52
N LYS A 200 -13.12 -32.32 -23.54
CA LYS A 200 -13.67 -33.40 -24.36
C LYS A 200 -12.68 -33.97 -25.39
N THR A 201 -11.68 -33.16 -25.75
CA THR A 201 -10.59 -33.60 -26.66
C THR A 201 -9.56 -34.41 -25.91
N GLU A 202 -9.23 -34.04 -24.68
CA GLU A 202 -8.33 -34.81 -23.80
C GLU A 202 -8.92 -36.19 -23.39
N GLU A 203 -10.26 -36.27 -23.22
CA GLU A 203 -10.96 -37.53 -22.89
C GLU A 203 -11.09 -38.47 -24.09
N LYS A 204 -10.86 -38.00 -25.32
CA LYS A 204 -10.86 -38.82 -26.53
C LYS A 204 -9.47 -39.35 -26.94
N GLU A 205 -8.40 -38.78 -26.38
CA GLU A 205 -7.02 -39.20 -26.66
C GLU A 205 -6.43 -40.11 -25.57
N SER A 206 -7.18 -40.38 -24.49
CA SER A 206 -6.85 -41.40 -23.47
C SER A 206 -7.66 -42.69 -23.70
#